data_a207c0f5f3a72f405b6584c37555101a
#
_entry.id   a207c0f5f3a72f405b6584c37555101a
#
_cell.length_a   1.000
_cell.length_b   1.000
_cell.length_c   1.000
_cell.angle_alpha   90.00
_cell.angle_beta   90.00
_cell.angle_gamma   90.00
#
_symmetry.space_group_name_H-M   'P 1'
#
loop_
_entity.id
_entity.type
_entity.pdbx_description
1 polymer ?
#
loop_
_entity_poly.entity_id
_entity_poly.type
_entity_poly.pdbx_seq_one_letter_code
_entity_poly.pdbx_strand_id
1 'polypeptide(L)'
;MGQGNAIETVFIPEDDRGTLCISSQAGCVVNCRFCSTGHQGFNRNLKTSEIIGQLWWAKRVLEADIGTARLESAKATEDTRVISNVVMMGMGEPLLNYAQVLPALRLMLDDNAYGLSRRRVTVSTSGVVPMMDRLSQDCPVALAVSLHAPNLSLIHI
;
A
#
# COMPACT_ATOMS: atom_id res chain seq x y z
N MET A 1 -18.20 -16.24 -8.81
CA MET A 1 -16.80 -16.72 -8.76
C MET A 1 -15.96 -15.70 -9.48
N GLY A 2 -15.14 -14.92 -8.76
CA GLY A 2 -14.26 -13.95 -9.38
C GLY A 2 -13.20 -14.67 -10.22
N GLN A 3 -12.94 -14.17 -11.41
CA GLN A 3 -11.84 -14.68 -12.24
C GLN A 3 -10.54 -14.50 -11.45
N GLY A 4 -9.81 -15.59 -11.28
CA GLY A 4 -8.74 -15.76 -10.31
C GLY A 4 -7.46 -14.97 -10.61
N ASN A 5 -7.52 -13.66 -10.41
CA ASN A 5 -6.33 -12.84 -10.36
C ASN A 5 -5.81 -12.81 -8.93
N ALA A 6 -4.65 -13.36 -8.70
CA ALA A 6 -3.92 -13.21 -7.45
C ALA A 6 -3.32 -11.80 -7.38
N ILE A 7 -3.30 -11.25 -6.17
CA ILE A 7 -2.55 -10.04 -5.81
C ILE A 7 -1.64 -10.37 -4.64
N GLU A 8 -0.56 -9.63 -4.52
CA GLU A 8 0.41 -9.83 -3.45
C GLU A 8 0.17 -8.80 -2.34
N THR A 9 0.25 -9.28 -1.11
CA THR A 9 0.26 -8.47 0.11
C THR A 9 1.39 -8.99 0.98
N VAL A 10 2.31 -8.12 1.38
CA VAL A 10 3.52 -8.52 2.09
C VAL A 10 3.57 -7.83 3.45
N PHE A 11 3.72 -8.62 4.52
CA PHE A 11 3.99 -8.10 5.85
C PHE A 11 5.49 -8.12 6.13
N ILE A 12 6.02 -6.98 6.57
CA ILE A 12 7.43 -6.78 6.90
C ILE A 12 7.51 -6.48 8.40
N PRO A 13 7.85 -7.48 9.23
CA PRO A 13 8.03 -7.27 10.66
C PRO A 13 9.37 -6.57 10.93
N GLU A 14 9.35 -5.63 11.87
CA GLU A 14 10.53 -4.99 12.45
C GLU A 14 10.35 -4.97 13.97
N ASP A 15 11.41 -4.69 14.72
CA ASP A 15 11.41 -4.78 16.19
C ASP A 15 10.36 -3.86 16.84
N ASP A 16 10.18 -2.65 16.31
CA ASP A 16 9.29 -1.61 16.83
C ASP A 16 8.07 -1.31 15.97
N ARG A 17 7.98 -1.91 14.77
CA ARG A 17 6.90 -1.64 13.81
C ARG A 17 6.59 -2.84 12.93
N GLY A 18 5.36 -2.87 12.41
CA GLY A 18 4.95 -3.79 11.35
C GLY A 18 4.48 -3.00 10.13
N THR A 19 5.13 -3.20 8.99
CA THR A 19 4.77 -2.55 7.74
C THR A 19 4.03 -3.51 6.83
N LEU A 20 2.82 -3.14 6.40
CA LEU A 20 2.06 -3.90 5.41
C LEU A 20 2.17 -3.24 4.03
N CYS A 21 2.72 -3.98 3.08
CA CYS A 21 2.77 -3.61 1.68
C CYS A 21 1.53 -4.15 0.96
N ILE A 22 0.73 -3.26 0.35
CA ILE A 22 -0.53 -3.60 -0.32
C ILE A 22 -0.53 -3.21 -1.79
N SER A 23 -1.36 -3.90 -2.56
CA SER A 23 -1.53 -3.73 -4.00
C SER A 23 -2.70 -2.80 -4.32
N SER A 24 -2.59 -2.07 -5.44
CA SER A 24 -3.65 -1.18 -5.97
C SER A 24 -4.28 -1.69 -7.27
N GLN A 25 -3.60 -2.59 -7.98
CA GLN A 25 -4.06 -3.19 -9.23
C GLN A 25 -3.75 -4.69 -9.23
N ALA A 26 -4.44 -5.45 -10.05
CA ALA A 26 -4.03 -6.78 -10.45
C ALA A 26 -3.16 -6.65 -11.71
N GLY A 27 -1.86 -6.90 -11.56
CA GLY A 27 -0.84 -6.48 -12.52
C GLY A 27 -0.51 -4.98 -12.41
N CYS A 28 0.10 -4.40 -13.45
CA CYS A 28 0.43 -2.98 -13.47
C CYS A 28 0.28 -2.38 -14.88
N VAL A 29 -0.42 -1.24 -14.95
CA VAL A 29 -0.66 -0.55 -16.24
C VAL A 29 0.57 0.17 -16.78
N VAL A 30 1.57 0.49 -15.90
CA VAL A 30 2.78 1.23 -16.29
C VAL A 30 3.78 0.35 -17.07
N ASN A 31 3.75 -0.96 -16.82
CA ASN A 31 4.56 -1.94 -17.54
C ASN A 31 6.08 -1.64 -17.55
N CYS A 32 6.64 -1.27 -16.39
CA CYS A 32 8.07 -1.00 -16.27
C CYS A 32 8.89 -2.27 -16.56
N ARG A 33 9.92 -2.16 -17.42
CA ARG A 33 10.74 -3.30 -17.90
C ARG A 33 11.51 -4.01 -16.79
N PHE A 34 11.87 -3.33 -15.72
CA PHE A 34 12.61 -3.91 -14.59
C PHE A 34 11.69 -4.50 -13.51
N CYS A 35 10.37 -4.30 -13.62
CA CYS A 35 9.42 -4.66 -12.57
C CYS A 35 8.75 -5.99 -12.86
N SER A 36 8.84 -6.94 -11.92
CA SER A 36 8.20 -8.27 -12.04
C SER A 36 6.68 -8.15 -12.28
N THR A 37 6.00 -7.24 -11.56
CA THR A 37 4.58 -6.96 -11.76
C THR A 37 4.29 -6.38 -13.15
N GLY A 38 5.21 -5.56 -13.69
CA GLY A 38 5.08 -5.03 -15.05
C GLY A 38 5.05 -6.15 -16.10
N HIS A 39 5.89 -7.17 -15.95
CA HIS A 39 5.92 -8.31 -16.85
C HIS A 39 4.65 -9.19 -16.83
N GLN A 40 3.87 -9.13 -15.75
CA GLN A 40 2.58 -9.83 -15.67
C GLN A 40 1.48 -9.14 -16.48
N GLY A 41 1.73 -7.90 -16.91
CA GLY A 41 0.75 -7.06 -17.61
C GLY A 41 -0.31 -6.51 -16.67
N PHE A 42 -1.22 -5.70 -17.23
CA PHE A 42 -2.34 -5.11 -16.51
C PHE A 42 -3.62 -5.94 -16.73
N ASN A 43 -4.28 -6.30 -15.66
CA ASN A 43 -5.58 -6.95 -15.73
C ASN A 43 -6.71 -5.96 -15.37
N ARG A 44 -6.70 -5.41 -14.15
CA ARG A 44 -7.70 -4.47 -13.70
C ARG A 44 -7.27 -3.65 -12.49
N ASN A 45 -7.97 -2.57 -12.28
CA ASN A 45 -7.92 -1.83 -11.03
C ASN A 45 -8.60 -2.63 -9.89
N LEU A 46 -8.04 -2.57 -8.69
CA LEU A 46 -8.71 -3.06 -7.49
C LEU A 46 -9.75 -2.04 -7.03
N LYS A 47 -10.87 -2.55 -6.51
CA LYS A 47 -11.89 -1.74 -5.85
C LYS A 47 -11.40 -1.29 -4.47
N THR A 48 -11.96 -0.22 -3.94
CA THR A 48 -11.69 0.26 -2.57
C THR A 48 -11.80 -0.86 -1.54
N SER A 49 -12.84 -1.69 -1.65
CA SER A 49 -13.05 -2.84 -0.75
C SER A 49 -11.97 -3.91 -0.86
N GLU A 50 -11.38 -4.10 -2.04
CA GLU A 50 -10.29 -5.06 -2.25
C GLU A 50 -8.97 -4.51 -1.71
N ILE A 51 -8.73 -3.21 -1.83
CA ILE A 51 -7.56 -2.53 -1.27
C ILE A 51 -7.61 -2.61 0.26
N ILE A 52 -8.72 -2.22 0.88
CA ILE A 52 -8.92 -2.30 2.33
C ILE A 52 -9.00 -3.75 2.82
N GLY A 53 -9.54 -4.65 2.01
CA GLY A 53 -9.62 -6.07 2.31
C GLY A 53 -8.25 -6.70 2.59
N GLN A 54 -7.18 -6.24 1.92
CA GLN A 54 -5.81 -6.68 2.19
C GLN A 54 -5.38 -6.33 3.63
N LEU A 55 -5.62 -5.09 4.06
CA LEU A 55 -5.31 -4.63 5.41
C LEU A 55 -6.16 -5.36 6.46
N TRP A 56 -7.47 -5.51 6.19
CA TRP A 56 -8.38 -6.20 7.09
C TRP A 56 -8.01 -7.66 7.29
N TRP A 57 -7.69 -8.37 6.19
CA TRP A 57 -7.31 -9.77 6.24
C TRP A 57 -5.97 -9.98 6.94
N ALA A 58 -4.95 -9.20 6.55
CA ALA A 58 -3.62 -9.25 7.16
C ALA A 58 -3.70 -8.99 8.67
N LYS A 59 -4.46 -7.99 9.09
CA LYS A 59 -4.67 -7.69 10.51
C LYS A 59 -5.21 -8.92 11.26
N ARG A 60 -6.26 -9.57 10.76
CA ARG A 60 -6.86 -10.74 11.40
C ARG A 60 -5.89 -11.92 11.51
N VAL A 61 -5.15 -12.21 10.44
CA VAL A 61 -4.21 -13.33 10.42
C VAL A 61 -3.05 -13.05 11.38
N LEU A 62 -2.45 -11.87 11.29
CA LEU A 62 -1.28 -11.52 12.08
C LEU A 62 -1.60 -11.34 13.58
N GLU A 63 -2.78 -10.82 13.93
CA GLU A 63 -3.22 -10.72 15.32
C GLU A 63 -3.47 -12.11 15.94
N ALA A 64 -3.90 -13.08 15.15
CA ALA A 64 -4.06 -14.46 15.64
C ALA A 64 -2.70 -15.15 15.87
N ASP A 65 -1.71 -14.89 15.02
CA ASP A 65 -0.43 -15.59 15.02
C ASP A 65 0.65 -14.88 15.88
N ILE A 66 0.69 -13.55 15.83
CA ILE A 66 1.79 -12.73 16.40
C ILE A 66 1.30 -11.82 17.53
N GLY A 67 0.01 -11.49 17.53
CA GLY A 67 -0.57 -10.47 18.41
C GLY A 67 -0.40 -10.78 19.89
N THR A 68 -0.55 -12.03 20.30
CA THR A 68 -0.38 -12.45 21.69
C THR A 68 1.05 -12.26 22.20
N ALA A 69 2.05 -12.68 21.43
CA ALA A 69 3.46 -12.54 21.80
C ALA A 69 3.91 -11.07 21.88
N ARG A 70 3.42 -10.23 20.98
CA ARG A 70 3.75 -8.81 20.95
C ARG A 70 3.03 -8.03 22.06
N LEU A 71 1.78 -8.39 22.37
CA LEU A 71 1.03 -7.78 23.48
C LEU A 71 1.66 -8.10 24.84
N GLU A 72 2.23 -9.29 25.00
CA GLU A 72 2.92 -9.70 26.23
C GLU A 72 4.27 -8.99 26.41
N SER A 73 4.95 -8.60 25.32
CA SER A 73 6.26 -7.96 25.34
C SER A 73 6.22 -6.42 25.29
N ALA A 74 5.10 -5.83 24.92
CA ALA A 74 4.99 -4.37 24.74
C ALA A 74 4.98 -3.64 26.09
N LYS A 75 5.81 -2.59 26.20
CA LYS A 75 5.74 -1.64 27.31
C LYS A 75 4.49 -0.77 27.12
N ALA A 76 3.87 -0.35 28.21
CA ALA A 76 2.59 0.39 28.24
C ALA A 76 2.55 1.72 27.44
N THR A 77 3.67 2.15 26.89
CA THR A 77 3.81 3.40 26.10
C THR A 77 4.00 3.17 24.60
N GLU A 78 4.09 1.92 24.13
CA GLU A 78 4.36 1.58 22.74
C GLU A 78 3.06 1.28 21.98
N ASP A 79 3.06 1.59 20.69
CA ASP A 79 1.97 1.24 19.78
C ASP A 79 1.92 -0.29 19.63
N THR A 80 0.97 -0.93 20.28
CA THR A 80 0.80 -2.40 20.32
C THR A 80 0.24 -2.97 19.03
N ARG A 81 -0.08 -2.13 18.02
CA ARG A 81 -0.62 -2.59 16.75
C ARG A 81 0.39 -3.45 16.00
N VAL A 82 -0.01 -4.65 15.58
CA VAL A 82 0.83 -5.52 14.75
C VAL A 82 1.15 -4.85 13.41
N ILE A 83 0.16 -4.21 12.78
CA ILE A 83 0.35 -3.39 11.59
C ILE A 83 0.30 -1.93 12.02
N SER A 84 1.46 -1.29 12.05
CA SER A 84 1.60 0.12 12.39
C SER A 84 1.76 1.03 11.17
N ASN A 85 2.23 0.50 10.04
CA ASN A 85 2.46 1.25 8.80
C ASN A 85 1.83 0.51 7.62
N VAL A 86 1.33 1.29 6.65
CA VAL A 86 0.82 0.74 5.38
C VAL A 86 1.52 1.45 4.23
N VAL A 87 2.05 0.69 3.29
CA VAL A 87 2.70 1.22 2.08
C VAL A 87 2.05 0.65 0.82
N MET A 88 1.66 1.51 -0.11
CA MET A 88 1.13 1.10 -1.41
C MET A 88 2.30 0.89 -2.38
N MET A 89 3.10 -0.15 -2.11
CA MET A 89 4.29 -0.53 -2.87
C MET A 89 4.19 -1.96 -3.43
N GLY A 90 2.99 -2.54 -3.41
CA GLY A 90 2.69 -3.82 -4.03
C GLY A 90 2.44 -3.70 -5.53
N MET A 91 1.50 -4.47 -6.05
CA MET A 91 1.19 -4.49 -7.47
C MET A 91 0.38 -3.25 -7.89
N GLY A 92 0.78 -2.65 -9.03
CA GLY A 92 0.06 -1.56 -9.68
C GLY A 92 0.59 -0.17 -9.37
N GLU A 93 0.13 0.80 -10.17
CA GLU A 93 0.36 2.24 -9.96
C GLU A 93 -0.85 2.84 -9.23
N PRO A 94 -0.71 3.22 -7.95
CA PRO A 94 -1.84 3.69 -7.14
C PRO A 94 -2.51 4.94 -7.72
N LEU A 95 -1.73 5.87 -8.28
CA LEU A 95 -2.26 7.12 -8.81
C LEU A 95 -3.04 6.95 -10.11
N LEU A 96 -2.87 5.83 -10.83
CA LEU A 96 -3.70 5.46 -11.98
C LEU A 96 -4.99 4.70 -11.58
N ASN A 97 -5.12 4.36 -10.30
CA ASN A 97 -6.36 3.85 -9.70
C ASN A 97 -6.94 4.82 -8.65
N TYR A 98 -6.74 6.11 -8.85
CA TYR A 98 -6.98 7.16 -7.85
C TYR A 98 -8.39 7.12 -7.25
N ALA A 99 -9.41 6.91 -8.08
CA ALA A 99 -10.82 6.89 -7.65
C ALA A 99 -11.12 5.80 -6.60
N GLN A 100 -10.36 4.71 -6.59
CA GLN A 100 -10.49 3.63 -5.62
C GLN A 100 -9.48 3.75 -4.47
N VAL A 101 -8.32 4.29 -4.74
CA VAL A 101 -7.25 4.48 -3.77
C VAL A 101 -7.60 5.57 -2.77
N LEU A 102 -8.10 6.71 -3.21
CA LEU A 102 -8.43 7.82 -2.31
C LEU A 102 -9.41 7.46 -1.19
N PRO A 103 -10.55 6.79 -1.45
CA PRO A 103 -11.43 6.34 -0.37
C PRO A 103 -10.76 5.31 0.56
N ALA A 104 -9.90 4.44 0.04
CA ALA A 104 -9.15 3.48 0.86
C ALA A 104 -8.18 4.19 1.81
N LEU A 105 -7.44 5.21 1.33
CA LEU A 105 -6.56 6.03 2.16
C LEU A 105 -7.33 6.74 3.27
N ARG A 106 -8.50 7.31 2.94
CA ARG A 106 -9.37 7.97 3.95
C ARG A 106 -9.81 7.00 5.04
N LEU A 107 -10.19 5.78 4.69
CA LEU A 107 -10.54 4.73 5.66
C LEU A 107 -9.34 4.33 6.54
N MET A 108 -8.13 4.29 6.00
CA MET A 108 -6.93 4.01 6.78
C MET A 108 -6.64 5.10 7.82
N LEU A 109 -6.95 6.36 7.49
CA LEU A 109 -6.72 7.51 8.37
C LEU A 109 -7.87 7.76 9.34
N ASP A 110 -9.08 7.28 9.07
CA ASP A 110 -10.28 7.52 9.87
C ASP A 110 -10.14 6.88 11.26
N ASP A 111 -10.29 7.70 12.30
CA ASP A 111 -10.17 7.28 13.70
C ASP A 111 -11.23 6.24 14.10
N ASN A 112 -12.39 6.24 13.44
CA ASN A 112 -13.44 5.24 13.64
C ASN A 112 -13.21 3.94 12.87
N ALA A 113 -12.16 3.88 12.01
CA ALA A 113 -11.81 2.70 11.24
C ALA A 113 -10.43 2.16 11.66
N TYR A 114 -9.34 2.61 11.02
CA TYR A 114 -7.99 2.11 11.31
C TYR A 114 -7.14 3.08 12.13
N GLY A 115 -7.44 4.36 12.14
CA GLY A 115 -6.77 5.39 12.95
C GLY A 115 -5.27 5.51 12.69
N LEU A 116 -4.82 5.23 11.47
CA LEU A 116 -3.41 5.39 11.10
C LEU A 116 -3.09 6.87 10.90
N SER A 117 -1.94 7.31 11.41
CA SER A 117 -1.51 8.68 11.13
C SER A 117 -1.04 8.83 9.67
N ARG A 118 -1.12 10.05 9.15
CA ARG A 118 -0.69 10.38 7.77
C ARG A 118 0.74 9.97 7.46
N ARG A 119 1.63 9.97 8.45
CA ARG A 119 3.03 9.57 8.32
C ARG A 119 3.23 8.06 8.24
N ARG A 120 2.21 7.30 8.64
CA ARG A 120 2.23 5.82 8.65
C ARG A 120 1.56 5.21 7.43
N VAL A 121 1.02 6.04 6.54
CA VAL A 121 0.46 5.61 5.26
C VAL A 121 1.26 6.25 4.14
N THR A 122 1.88 5.43 3.29
CA THR A 122 2.72 5.90 2.18
C THR A 122 2.14 5.43 0.85
N VAL A 123 1.97 6.36 -0.07
CA VAL A 123 1.67 6.07 -1.48
C VAL A 123 2.97 6.14 -2.27
N SER A 124 3.30 5.06 -2.98
CA SER A 124 4.40 5.05 -3.93
C SER A 124 3.89 5.25 -5.36
N THR A 125 4.62 5.99 -6.16
CA THR A 125 4.26 6.24 -7.56
C THR A 125 5.48 6.25 -8.46
N SER A 126 5.28 5.88 -9.71
CA SER A 126 6.26 6.04 -10.79
C SER A 126 6.38 7.48 -11.29
N GLY A 127 5.56 8.42 -10.76
CA GLY A 127 5.64 9.83 -11.09
C GLY A 127 4.46 10.36 -11.93
N VAL A 128 3.23 9.98 -11.60
CA VAL A 128 2.02 10.54 -12.22
C VAL A 128 1.76 11.94 -11.66
N VAL A 129 2.53 12.93 -12.13
CA VAL A 129 2.63 14.28 -11.55
C VAL A 129 1.27 14.96 -11.30
N PRO A 130 0.32 15.02 -12.27
CA PRO A 130 -0.97 15.69 -12.03
C PRO A 130 -1.76 15.07 -10.87
N MET A 131 -1.58 13.77 -10.64
CA MET A 131 -2.27 13.05 -9.57
C MET A 131 -1.53 13.17 -8.23
N MET A 132 -0.23 13.43 -8.24
CA MET A 132 0.55 13.75 -7.03
C MET A 132 0.07 15.09 -6.45
N ASP A 133 -0.10 16.12 -7.29
CA ASP A 133 -0.64 17.42 -6.88
C ASP A 133 -2.04 17.27 -6.29
N ARG A 134 -2.88 16.49 -6.93
CA ARG A 134 -4.23 16.21 -6.45
C ARG A 134 -4.23 15.46 -5.11
N LEU A 135 -3.37 14.46 -4.95
CA LEU A 135 -3.25 13.70 -3.70
C LEU A 135 -2.85 14.62 -2.53
N SER A 136 -1.96 15.57 -2.76
CA SER A 136 -1.52 16.52 -1.73
C SER A 136 -2.66 17.37 -1.18
N GLN A 137 -3.67 17.66 -2.00
CA GLN A 137 -4.86 18.42 -1.64
C GLN A 137 -5.94 17.55 -1.01
N ASP A 138 -6.22 16.39 -1.62
CA ASP A 138 -7.34 15.51 -1.23
C ASP A 138 -7.06 14.66 0.02
N CYS A 139 -5.81 14.20 0.18
CA CYS A 139 -5.40 13.31 1.28
C CYS A 139 -3.87 13.34 1.44
N PRO A 140 -3.31 14.28 2.23
CA PRO A 140 -1.86 14.48 2.35
C PRO A 140 -1.19 13.40 3.22
N VAL A 141 -1.04 12.21 2.68
CA VAL A 141 -0.26 11.09 3.20
C VAL A 141 1.21 11.20 2.78
N ALA A 142 2.08 10.33 3.30
CA ALA A 142 3.46 10.27 2.84
C ALA A 142 3.50 9.82 1.37
N LEU A 143 4.36 10.46 0.58
CA LEU A 143 4.56 10.15 -0.84
C LEU A 143 5.99 9.67 -1.07
N ALA A 144 6.13 8.56 -1.77
CA ALA A 144 7.39 8.03 -2.27
C ALA A 144 7.37 8.04 -3.81
N VAL A 145 8.39 8.61 -4.41
CA VAL A 145 8.55 8.63 -5.87
C VAL A 145 9.66 7.68 -6.27
N SER A 146 9.32 6.69 -7.11
CA SER A 146 10.28 5.73 -7.64
C SER A 146 11.06 6.39 -8.79
N LEU A 147 12.20 6.98 -8.45
CA LEU A 147 13.09 7.61 -9.42
C LEU A 147 14.24 6.64 -9.78
N HIS A 148 14.09 5.94 -10.90
CA HIS A 148 15.08 4.94 -11.34
C HIS A 148 16.19 5.53 -12.20
N ALA A 149 15.96 6.69 -12.83
CA ALA A 149 16.92 7.35 -13.67
C ALA A 149 16.66 8.87 -13.74
N PRO A 150 17.71 9.72 -13.90
CA PRO A 150 17.57 11.18 -13.98
C PRO A 150 16.98 11.64 -15.31
N ASN A 151 16.91 10.77 -16.32
CA ASN A 151 16.32 11.06 -17.62
C ASN A 151 15.67 9.82 -18.24
N LEU A 152 14.75 10.04 -19.18
CA LEU A 152 13.99 8.96 -19.82
C LEU A 152 14.84 7.99 -20.62
N SER A 153 16.00 8.39 -21.13
CA SER A 153 16.88 7.50 -21.90
C SER A 153 17.46 6.36 -21.06
N LEU A 154 17.58 6.55 -19.75
CA LEU A 154 18.08 5.52 -18.82
C LEU A 154 16.98 4.58 -18.31
N ILE A 155 15.70 4.97 -18.44
CA ILE A 155 14.58 4.10 -18.04
C ILE A 155 14.37 2.96 -19.07
N HIS A 156 14.89 3.10 -20.27
CA HIS A 156 14.71 2.15 -21.38
C HIS A 156 15.87 1.18 -21.59
N ILE A 157 16.83 1.12 -20.67
CA ILE A 157 17.93 0.15 -20.74
C ILE A 157 17.47 -1.24 -20.36
#